data_8e6d40d493e9c1d851ee840bf7e8f074
#
_entry.id   8e6d40d493e9c1d851ee840bf7e8f074
#
_cell.length_a   1.000
_cell.length_b   1.000
_cell.length_c   1.000
_cell.angle_alpha   90.00
_cell.angle_beta   90.00
_cell.angle_gamma   90.00
#
_symmetry.space_group_name_H-M   'P 1'
#
loop_
_entity.id
_entity.type
_entity.pdbx_description
1 polymer ?
#
loop_
_entity_poly.entity_id
_entity_poly.type
_entity_poly.pdbx_seq_one_letter_code
_entity_poly.pdbx_strand_id
1 'polypeptide(L)'
;MGLPLYAVLKGKTMNIMSLLNALPGAVAQGLIWGIMAIGVYITFRILDFADLTVDGSLCTGGAVCIMMMLNGQNVWVAMFAALLAGMVAGCVTGLLHTFMGIPAILSGILTQLGLYSVNLKIMGKANQAINVDKYSLLVSLRFIRNVPLFKNTILLVSLIIVVLIVILYWFFGTELGCSIRATGCNDKMARAQGINTDFNRVLGLMISNGMVALSGALLFQYQGFADINMGRGAIVIGLAAVIIGEAIFGKIFRNFGLRLLSVAFGSIIYYLVLQVVIWLGIDTDLLKLLSAAVVAIFLAIPTWKARYFSMGSKGGKA
;
A
#
# COMPACT_ATOMS: atom_id res chain seq x y z
N MET A 1 -29.02 -11.98 25.26
CA MET A 1 -28.39 -13.05 26.05
C MET A 1 -26.95 -13.15 25.59
N GLY A 2 -26.02 -12.54 26.34
CA GLY A 2 -24.61 -12.45 25.96
C GLY A 2 -23.89 -13.73 26.37
N LEU A 3 -23.38 -14.47 25.39
CA LEU A 3 -22.36 -15.47 25.64
C LEU A 3 -21.08 -14.75 26.06
N PRO A 4 -20.49 -15.10 27.22
CA PRO A 4 -19.31 -14.41 27.69
C PRO A 4 -18.12 -14.66 26.74
N LEU A 5 -17.41 -13.61 26.38
CA LEU A 5 -16.19 -13.60 25.54
C LEU A 5 -15.20 -14.70 25.93
N TYR A 6 -15.27 -15.18 27.15
CA TYR A 6 -14.45 -16.25 27.73
C TYR A 6 -14.79 -17.66 27.20
N ALA A 7 -16.02 -17.88 26.71
CA ALA A 7 -16.43 -19.18 26.17
C ALA A 7 -15.95 -19.43 24.73
N VAL A 8 -15.74 -18.36 23.95
CA VAL A 8 -15.26 -18.43 22.57
C VAL A 8 -13.74 -18.79 22.53
N LEU A 9 -12.99 -18.40 23.55
CA LEU A 9 -11.55 -18.67 23.64
C LEU A 9 -11.18 -20.09 24.08
N LYS A 10 -12.13 -20.87 24.59
CA LYS A 10 -11.88 -22.17 25.24
C LYS A 10 -11.86 -23.39 24.29
N GLY A 11 -12.15 -23.20 22.98
CA GLY A 11 -12.34 -24.33 22.03
C GLY A 11 -11.22 -24.56 21.01
N LYS A 12 -10.25 -23.64 20.86
CA LYS A 12 -9.12 -23.81 19.93
C LYS A 12 -7.83 -24.03 20.71
N THR A 13 -7.28 -25.23 20.66
CA THR A 13 -5.89 -25.47 21.08
C THR A 13 -5.00 -24.51 20.29
N MET A 14 -4.49 -23.49 20.98
CA MET A 14 -3.55 -22.50 20.41
C MET A 14 -2.24 -23.23 20.05
N ASN A 15 -2.13 -23.73 18.85
CA ASN A 15 -0.95 -24.44 18.39
C ASN A 15 0.05 -23.42 17.83
N ILE A 16 1.15 -23.16 18.54
CA ILE A 16 2.23 -22.24 18.13
C ILE A 16 2.76 -22.63 16.74
N MET A 17 2.75 -23.90 16.41
CA MET A 17 3.17 -24.41 15.09
C MET A 17 2.27 -23.88 13.97
N SER A 18 0.97 -23.64 14.22
CA SER A 18 0.07 -23.05 13.23
C SER A 18 0.40 -21.58 12.96
N LEU A 19 0.79 -20.83 14.00
CA LEU A 19 1.29 -19.46 13.84
C LEU A 19 2.57 -19.41 13.01
N LEU A 20 3.58 -20.21 13.40
CA LEU A 20 4.87 -20.29 12.66
C LEU A 20 4.66 -20.67 11.20
N ASN A 21 3.68 -21.53 10.94
CA ASN A 21 3.30 -21.92 9.59
C ASN A 21 2.61 -20.82 8.78
N ALA A 22 1.96 -19.87 9.41
CA ALA A 22 1.26 -18.76 8.75
C ALA A 22 2.15 -17.52 8.53
N LEU A 23 3.24 -17.36 9.31
CA LEU A 23 4.14 -16.20 9.23
C LEU A 23 4.70 -15.95 7.82
N PRO A 24 5.18 -16.94 7.04
CA PRO A 24 5.70 -16.68 5.70
C PRO A 24 4.64 -16.09 4.76
N GLY A 25 3.36 -16.50 4.91
CA GLY A 25 2.24 -15.92 4.17
C GLY A 25 2.00 -14.45 4.52
N ALA A 26 2.05 -14.12 5.82
CA ALA A 26 1.91 -12.75 6.30
C ALA A 26 3.06 -11.85 5.80
N VAL A 27 4.30 -12.36 5.78
CA VAL A 27 5.46 -11.63 5.23
C VAL A 27 5.29 -11.38 3.73
N ALA A 28 4.88 -12.39 2.95
CA ALA A 28 4.64 -12.23 1.51
C ALA A 28 3.55 -11.19 1.23
N GLN A 29 2.44 -11.26 1.96
CA GLN A 29 1.36 -10.28 1.84
C GLN A 29 1.83 -8.89 2.29
N GLY A 30 2.55 -8.78 3.39
CA GLY A 30 3.15 -7.53 3.86
C GLY A 30 4.08 -6.88 2.85
N LEU A 31 4.88 -7.66 2.12
CA LEU A 31 5.73 -7.16 1.05
C LEU A 31 4.92 -6.61 -0.13
N ILE A 32 3.88 -7.32 -0.58
CA ILE A 32 3.01 -6.85 -1.68
C ILE A 32 2.36 -5.52 -1.31
N TRP A 33 1.79 -5.42 -0.13
CA TRP A 33 1.21 -4.18 0.37
C TRP A 33 2.28 -3.11 0.66
N GLY A 34 3.52 -3.49 0.88
CA GLY A 34 4.66 -2.58 1.00
C GLY A 34 4.91 -1.76 -0.26
N ILE A 35 4.69 -2.34 -1.45
CA ILE A 35 4.76 -1.61 -2.71
C ILE A 35 3.68 -0.51 -2.78
N MET A 36 2.46 -0.85 -2.38
CA MET A 36 1.36 0.12 -2.28
C MET A 36 1.69 1.22 -1.25
N ALA A 37 2.20 0.83 -0.08
CA ALA A 37 2.57 1.78 0.97
C ALA A 37 3.69 2.74 0.54
N ILE A 38 4.64 2.29 -0.31
CA ILE A 38 5.63 3.18 -0.95
C ILE A 38 4.94 4.20 -1.86
N GLY A 39 3.93 3.80 -2.64
CA GLY A 39 3.10 4.72 -3.41
C GLY A 39 2.42 5.77 -2.50
N VAL A 40 1.76 5.33 -1.44
CA VAL A 40 1.13 6.22 -0.45
C VAL A 40 2.15 7.14 0.22
N TYR A 41 3.38 6.67 0.48
CA TYR A 41 4.45 7.52 1.00
C TYR A 41 4.78 8.69 0.08
N ILE A 42 4.76 8.48 -1.23
CA ILE A 42 5.02 9.53 -2.22
C ILE A 42 3.93 10.62 -2.15
N THR A 43 2.66 10.25 -2.12
CA THR A 43 1.57 11.23 -2.04
C THR A 43 1.50 11.90 -0.68
N PHE A 44 1.49 11.12 0.39
CA PHE A 44 1.24 11.63 1.73
C PHE A 44 2.46 12.38 2.31
N ARG A 45 3.69 11.84 2.11
CA ARG A 45 4.88 12.38 2.78
C ARG A 45 5.73 13.29 1.90
N ILE A 46 5.76 13.05 0.59
CA ILE A 46 6.58 13.84 -0.34
C ILE A 46 5.76 14.99 -0.93
N LEU A 47 4.52 14.73 -1.39
CA LEU A 47 3.66 15.73 -2.02
C LEU A 47 2.76 16.49 -1.05
N ASP A 48 2.62 16.02 0.19
CA ASP A 48 1.64 16.52 1.18
C ASP A 48 0.21 16.55 0.61
N PHE A 49 -0.17 15.48 -0.08
CA PHE A 49 -1.43 15.32 -0.79
C PHE A 49 -2.21 14.11 -0.27
N ALA A 50 -3.42 14.33 0.25
CA ALA A 50 -4.31 13.26 0.70
C ALA A 50 -5.01 12.61 -0.51
N ASP A 51 -4.41 11.54 -1.04
CA ASP A 51 -4.88 10.84 -2.24
C ASP A 51 -5.75 9.63 -1.90
N LEU A 52 -7.07 9.78 -2.03
CA LEU A 52 -8.03 8.70 -1.86
C LEU A 52 -8.24 7.84 -3.11
N THR A 53 -7.58 8.16 -4.22
CA THR A 53 -7.62 7.36 -5.46
C THR A 53 -6.99 5.98 -5.27
N VAL A 54 -6.10 5.83 -4.29
CA VAL A 54 -5.36 4.61 -3.95
C VAL A 54 -6.27 3.38 -3.90
N ASP A 55 -7.44 3.49 -3.24
CA ASP A 55 -8.40 2.39 -3.13
C ASP A 55 -8.91 1.92 -4.51
N GLY A 56 -9.17 2.88 -5.41
CA GLY A 56 -9.60 2.59 -6.79
C GLY A 56 -8.45 2.05 -7.65
N SER A 57 -7.28 2.68 -7.58
CA SER A 57 -6.11 2.32 -8.39
C SER A 57 -5.60 0.91 -8.10
N LEU A 58 -5.66 0.46 -6.83
CA LEU A 58 -5.30 -0.90 -6.47
C LEU A 58 -6.21 -1.92 -7.16
N CYS A 59 -7.52 -1.68 -7.15
CA CYS A 59 -8.48 -2.51 -7.88
C CYS A 59 -8.24 -2.47 -9.40
N THR A 60 -7.93 -1.28 -9.96
CA THR A 60 -7.65 -1.12 -11.39
C THR A 60 -6.45 -1.96 -11.80
N GLY A 61 -5.38 -1.96 -11.00
CA GLY A 61 -4.20 -2.79 -11.25
C GLY A 61 -4.55 -4.28 -11.31
N GLY A 62 -5.32 -4.79 -10.34
CA GLY A 62 -5.81 -6.16 -10.33
C GLY A 62 -6.72 -6.49 -11.53
N ALA A 63 -7.67 -5.60 -11.84
CA ALA A 63 -8.63 -5.77 -12.93
C ALA A 63 -7.95 -5.83 -14.30
N VAL A 64 -7.05 -4.91 -14.60
CA VAL A 64 -6.32 -4.87 -15.88
C VAL A 64 -5.42 -6.09 -16.01
N CYS A 65 -4.65 -6.42 -14.96
CA CYS A 65 -3.72 -7.53 -15.00
C CYS A 65 -4.45 -8.87 -15.19
N ILE A 66 -5.52 -9.15 -14.44
CA ILE A 66 -6.26 -10.42 -14.57
C ILE A 66 -6.90 -10.56 -15.96
N MET A 67 -7.48 -9.49 -16.51
CA MET A 67 -8.12 -9.56 -17.82
C MET A 67 -7.11 -9.75 -18.95
N MET A 68 -5.95 -9.12 -18.89
CA MET A 68 -4.88 -9.35 -19.85
C MET A 68 -4.36 -10.78 -19.81
N MET A 69 -4.21 -11.34 -18.60
CA MET A 69 -3.79 -12.74 -18.44
C MET A 69 -4.85 -13.72 -18.96
N LEU A 70 -6.13 -13.47 -18.71
CA LEU A 70 -7.22 -14.29 -19.27
C LEU A 70 -7.26 -14.27 -20.80
N ASN A 71 -6.86 -13.15 -21.41
CA ASN A 71 -6.68 -13.00 -22.86
C ASN A 71 -5.39 -13.62 -23.40
N GLY A 72 -4.63 -14.34 -22.57
CA GLY A 72 -3.41 -15.05 -22.96
C GLY A 72 -2.14 -14.20 -23.07
N GLN A 73 -2.16 -12.97 -22.56
CA GLN A 73 -0.98 -12.10 -22.55
C GLN A 73 0.03 -12.55 -21.49
N ASN A 74 1.31 -12.21 -21.73
CA ASN A 74 2.38 -12.49 -20.78
C ASN A 74 2.18 -11.70 -19.48
N VAL A 75 2.48 -12.34 -18.35
CA VAL A 75 2.31 -11.73 -17.02
C VAL A 75 3.11 -10.43 -16.85
N TRP A 76 4.29 -10.31 -17.44
CA TRP A 76 5.11 -9.08 -17.40
C TRP A 76 4.44 -7.92 -18.13
N VAL A 77 3.86 -8.21 -19.31
CA VAL A 77 3.11 -7.23 -20.09
C VAL A 77 1.87 -6.80 -19.35
N ALA A 78 1.16 -7.75 -18.73
CA ALA A 78 -0.02 -7.47 -17.93
C ALA A 78 0.30 -6.60 -16.69
N MET A 79 1.42 -6.84 -16.01
CA MET A 79 1.88 -6.01 -14.89
C MET A 79 2.27 -4.59 -15.34
N PHE A 80 2.97 -4.47 -16.48
CA PHE A 80 3.32 -3.17 -17.04
C PHE A 80 2.08 -2.37 -17.43
N ALA A 81 1.10 -3.02 -18.05
CA ALA A 81 -0.18 -2.39 -18.39
C ALA A 81 -0.97 -1.96 -17.13
N ALA A 82 -0.94 -2.77 -16.07
CA ALA A 82 -1.53 -2.41 -14.79
C ALA A 82 -0.88 -1.15 -14.18
N LEU A 83 0.46 -1.06 -14.23
CA LEU A 83 1.20 0.13 -13.79
C LEU A 83 0.76 1.36 -14.59
N LEU A 84 0.71 1.28 -15.93
CA LEU A 84 0.26 2.39 -16.79
C LEU A 84 -1.20 2.79 -16.48
N ALA A 85 -2.09 1.82 -16.28
CA ALA A 85 -3.48 2.10 -15.91
C ALA A 85 -3.58 2.88 -14.59
N GLY A 86 -2.77 2.51 -13.59
CA GLY A 86 -2.65 3.27 -12.34
C GLY A 86 -2.10 4.68 -12.56
N MET A 87 -1.09 4.84 -13.42
CA MET A 87 -0.57 6.18 -13.77
C MET A 87 -1.65 7.05 -14.42
N VAL A 88 -2.47 6.50 -15.29
CA VAL A 88 -3.62 7.22 -15.89
C VAL A 88 -4.63 7.62 -14.81
N ALA A 89 -4.94 6.74 -13.86
CA ALA A 89 -5.82 7.06 -12.74
C ALA A 89 -5.28 8.23 -11.90
N GLY A 90 -3.99 8.20 -11.56
CA GLY A 90 -3.32 9.31 -10.87
C GLY A 90 -3.28 10.61 -11.68
N CYS A 91 -3.12 10.51 -13.01
CA CYS A 91 -3.20 11.65 -13.91
C CYS A 91 -4.58 12.31 -13.86
N VAL A 92 -5.66 11.53 -13.92
CA VAL A 92 -7.04 12.05 -13.81
C VAL A 92 -7.24 12.77 -12.48
N THR A 93 -6.84 12.20 -11.36
CA THR A 93 -6.93 12.85 -10.04
C THR A 93 -6.13 14.15 -10.00
N GLY A 94 -4.91 14.13 -10.55
CA GLY A 94 -4.07 15.32 -10.64
C GLY A 94 -4.69 16.43 -11.48
N LEU A 95 -5.28 16.10 -12.62
CA LEU A 95 -5.96 17.07 -13.49
C LEU A 95 -7.21 17.64 -12.84
N LEU A 96 -8.03 16.81 -12.15
CA LEU A 96 -9.18 17.30 -11.41
C LEU A 96 -8.77 18.31 -10.33
N HIS A 97 -7.65 18.07 -9.66
CA HIS A 97 -7.15 18.97 -8.64
C HIS A 97 -6.53 20.25 -9.22
N THR A 98 -5.63 20.13 -10.20
CA THR A 98 -4.81 21.26 -10.68
C THR A 98 -5.57 22.11 -11.71
N PHE A 99 -6.25 21.47 -12.68
CA PHE A 99 -6.94 22.17 -13.75
C PHE A 99 -8.35 22.63 -13.35
N MET A 100 -9.10 21.77 -12.64
CA MET A 100 -10.47 22.09 -12.22
C MET A 100 -10.55 22.75 -10.83
N GLY A 101 -9.43 22.85 -10.10
CA GLY A 101 -9.38 23.46 -8.77
C GLY A 101 -10.12 22.68 -7.67
N ILE A 102 -10.42 21.40 -7.89
CA ILE A 102 -11.14 20.56 -6.93
C ILE A 102 -10.21 20.25 -5.73
N PRO A 103 -10.70 20.35 -4.48
CA PRO A 103 -9.91 19.97 -3.30
C PRO A 103 -9.33 18.56 -3.41
N ALA A 104 -8.10 18.35 -2.91
CA ALA A 104 -7.34 17.11 -3.03
C ALA A 104 -8.14 15.85 -2.64
N ILE A 105 -8.76 15.87 -1.46
CA ILE A 105 -9.58 14.75 -0.95
C ILE A 105 -10.74 14.46 -1.91
N LEU A 106 -11.44 15.49 -2.37
CA LEU A 106 -12.61 15.32 -3.23
C LEU A 106 -12.23 14.81 -4.63
N SER A 107 -11.12 15.29 -5.20
CA SER A 107 -10.61 14.79 -6.49
C SER A 107 -10.28 13.29 -6.42
N GLY A 108 -9.68 12.83 -5.32
CA GLY A 108 -9.41 11.41 -5.08
C GLY A 108 -10.69 10.57 -4.98
N ILE A 109 -11.70 11.05 -4.23
CA ILE A 109 -13.00 10.37 -4.09
C ILE A 109 -13.72 10.26 -5.45
N LEU A 110 -13.73 11.34 -6.23
CA LEU A 110 -14.38 11.35 -7.56
C LEU A 110 -13.71 10.35 -8.50
N THR A 111 -12.38 10.32 -8.53
CA THR A 111 -11.64 9.35 -9.36
C THR A 111 -11.90 7.92 -8.87
N GLN A 112 -11.90 7.66 -7.56
CA GLN A 112 -12.19 6.35 -6.99
C GLN A 112 -13.59 5.85 -7.40
N LEU A 113 -14.61 6.72 -7.32
CA LEU A 113 -15.98 6.37 -7.76
C LEU A 113 -16.04 6.08 -9.26
N GLY A 114 -15.34 6.87 -10.09
CA GLY A 114 -15.23 6.62 -11.52
C GLY A 114 -14.54 5.28 -11.81
N LEU A 115 -13.43 5.01 -11.13
CA LEU A 115 -12.67 3.77 -11.28
C LEU A 115 -13.47 2.53 -10.89
N TYR A 116 -14.39 2.63 -9.92
CA TYR A 116 -15.30 1.52 -9.59
C TYR A 116 -16.08 1.04 -10.82
N SER A 117 -16.69 1.96 -11.58
CA SER A 117 -17.46 1.65 -12.79
C SER A 117 -16.56 1.16 -13.93
N VAL A 118 -15.37 1.76 -14.08
CA VAL A 118 -14.37 1.35 -15.07
C VAL A 118 -13.90 -0.09 -14.80
N ASN A 119 -13.55 -0.39 -13.56
CA ASN A 119 -13.08 -1.72 -13.15
C ASN A 119 -14.17 -2.78 -13.35
N LEU A 120 -15.42 -2.45 -13.03
CA LEU A 120 -16.56 -3.36 -13.29
C LEU A 120 -16.73 -3.62 -14.79
N LYS A 121 -16.56 -2.60 -15.62
CA LYS A 121 -16.63 -2.74 -17.08
C LYS A 121 -15.47 -3.57 -17.64
N ILE A 122 -14.27 -3.40 -17.11
CA ILE A 122 -13.07 -4.18 -17.51
C ILE A 122 -13.25 -5.64 -17.15
N MET A 123 -13.64 -5.95 -15.90
CA MET A 123 -13.79 -7.34 -15.43
C MET A 123 -15.08 -8.02 -15.91
N GLY A 124 -16.09 -7.26 -16.31
CA GLY A 124 -17.43 -7.77 -16.68
C GLY A 124 -18.25 -8.32 -15.51
N LYS A 125 -17.66 -8.51 -14.35
CA LYS A 125 -18.32 -8.97 -13.10
C LYS A 125 -17.56 -8.47 -11.87
N ALA A 126 -18.20 -8.50 -10.70
CA ALA A 126 -17.63 -7.95 -9.48
C ALA A 126 -16.42 -8.72 -8.95
N ASN A 127 -16.34 -10.02 -9.19
CA ASN A 127 -15.24 -10.89 -8.81
C ASN A 127 -14.82 -11.76 -9.99
N GLN A 128 -13.55 -11.73 -10.35
CA GLN A 128 -12.97 -12.54 -11.40
C GLN A 128 -11.87 -13.41 -10.80
N ALA A 129 -12.03 -14.73 -10.89
CA ALA A 129 -11.01 -15.70 -10.50
C ALA A 129 -10.21 -16.18 -11.69
N ILE A 130 -8.96 -16.58 -11.45
CA ILE A 130 -8.08 -17.18 -12.43
C ILE A 130 -7.65 -18.58 -11.96
N ASN A 131 -7.55 -19.51 -12.90
CA ASN A 131 -7.03 -20.83 -12.57
C ASN A 131 -5.49 -20.78 -12.49
N VAL A 132 -4.96 -20.90 -11.26
CA VAL A 132 -3.53 -20.79 -10.95
C VAL A 132 -2.70 -21.88 -11.67
N ASP A 133 -3.29 -23.02 -12.01
CA ASP A 133 -2.57 -24.15 -12.66
C ASP A 133 -2.46 -23.94 -14.18
N LYS A 134 -3.34 -23.15 -14.78
CA LYS A 134 -3.39 -22.93 -16.23
C LYS A 134 -2.50 -21.76 -16.67
N TYR A 135 -2.27 -20.77 -15.81
CA TYR A 135 -1.57 -19.55 -16.14
C TYR A 135 -0.26 -19.44 -15.37
N SER A 136 0.79 -18.94 -16.02
CA SER A 136 2.09 -18.70 -15.39
C SER A 136 2.03 -17.46 -14.51
N LEU A 137 1.76 -17.63 -13.21
CA LEU A 137 1.81 -16.57 -12.22
C LEU A 137 3.24 -16.37 -11.73
N LEU A 138 3.63 -15.12 -11.47
CA LEU A 138 4.90 -14.79 -10.82
C LEU A 138 4.84 -15.01 -9.32
N VAL A 139 3.69 -14.70 -8.72
CA VAL A 139 3.46 -14.70 -7.29
C VAL A 139 2.22 -15.53 -6.99
N SER A 140 2.30 -16.45 -6.02
CA SER A 140 1.16 -17.26 -5.59
C SER A 140 1.33 -17.68 -4.14
N LEU A 141 0.23 -17.85 -3.42
CA LEU A 141 0.19 -18.47 -2.09
C LEU A 141 0.83 -19.85 -2.07
N ARG A 142 0.77 -20.60 -3.20
CA ARG A 142 1.35 -21.95 -3.33
C ARG A 142 2.89 -21.91 -3.42
N PHE A 143 3.50 -20.81 -3.85
CA PHE A 143 4.94 -20.65 -4.04
C PHE A 143 5.69 -20.19 -2.78
N ILE A 144 5.11 -20.36 -1.60
CA ILE A 144 5.73 -19.98 -0.32
C ILE A 144 6.52 -21.16 0.30
N ARG A 145 6.09 -22.42 0.07
CA ARG A 145 6.68 -23.60 0.68
C ARG A 145 7.14 -24.62 -0.38
N ASN A 146 8.27 -25.27 -0.12
CA ASN A 146 8.82 -26.38 -0.93
C ASN A 146 9.00 -26.07 -2.42
N VAL A 147 9.42 -24.84 -2.74
CA VAL A 147 9.60 -24.37 -4.12
C VAL A 147 11.06 -23.94 -4.31
N PRO A 148 11.67 -24.10 -5.52
CA PRO A 148 13.00 -23.59 -5.82
C PRO A 148 13.12 -22.10 -5.47
N LEU A 149 14.30 -21.66 -5.01
CA LEU A 149 14.57 -20.28 -4.57
C LEU A 149 14.04 -19.20 -5.54
N PHE A 150 14.18 -19.43 -6.84
CA PHE A 150 13.74 -18.49 -7.88
C PHE A 150 12.21 -18.38 -8.08
N LYS A 151 11.43 -19.33 -7.55
CA LYS A 151 9.96 -19.30 -7.57
C LYS A 151 9.34 -18.89 -6.22
N ASN A 152 10.18 -18.63 -5.22
CA ASN A 152 9.67 -18.23 -3.91
C ASN A 152 9.07 -16.81 -3.96
N THR A 153 7.78 -16.71 -3.65
CA THR A 153 7.02 -15.44 -3.64
C THR A 153 7.71 -14.34 -2.82
N ILE A 154 8.24 -14.69 -1.64
CA ILE A 154 8.89 -13.72 -0.74
C ILE A 154 10.15 -13.16 -1.41
N LEU A 155 10.98 -13.99 -2.00
CA LEU A 155 12.21 -13.58 -2.66
C LEU A 155 11.94 -12.72 -3.88
N LEU A 156 10.98 -13.13 -4.71
CA LEU A 156 10.63 -12.41 -5.93
C LEU A 156 10.04 -11.03 -5.62
N VAL A 157 9.09 -10.93 -4.67
CA VAL A 157 8.50 -9.64 -4.28
C VAL A 157 9.53 -8.76 -3.59
N SER A 158 10.43 -9.31 -2.76
CA SER A 158 11.54 -8.56 -2.17
C SER A 158 12.46 -7.97 -3.25
N LEU A 159 12.78 -8.75 -4.29
CA LEU A 159 13.59 -8.28 -5.41
C LEU A 159 12.89 -7.13 -6.16
N ILE A 160 11.59 -7.27 -6.42
CA ILE A 160 10.78 -6.21 -7.06
C ILE A 160 10.84 -4.93 -6.21
N ILE A 161 10.65 -5.02 -4.89
CA ILE A 161 10.72 -3.87 -3.97
C ILE A 161 12.09 -3.19 -4.05
N VAL A 162 13.17 -3.96 -4.01
CA VAL A 162 14.53 -3.41 -4.11
C VAL A 162 14.73 -2.67 -5.43
N VAL A 163 14.33 -3.28 -6.55
CA VAL A 163 14.40 -2.65 -7.88
C VAL A 163 13.58 -1.36 -7.92
N LEU A 164 12.36 -1.37 -7.39
CA LEU A 164 11.51 -0.19 -7.34
C LEU A 164 12.11 0.92 -6.46
N ILE A 165 12.69 0.57 -5.30
CA ILE A 165 13.38 1.54 -4.44
C ILE A 165 14.59 2.15 -5.16
N VAL A 166 15.38 1.37 -5.90
CA VAL A 166 16.51 1.87 -6.66
C VAL A 166 16.05 2.83 -7.76
N ILE A 167 15.01 2.48 -8.52
CA ILE A 167 14.43 3.34 -9.55
C ILE A 167 13.91 4.64 -8.93
N LEU A 168 13.15 4.58 -7.85
CA LEU A 168 12.63 5.76 -7.17
C LEU A 168 13.75 6.61 -6.56
N TYR A 169 14.77 5.99 -5.97
CA TYR A 169 15.93 6.70 -5.43
C TYR A 169 16.64 7.50 -6.51
N TRP A 170 16.87 6.87 -7.68
CA TRP A 170 17.45 7.56 -8.83
C TRP A 170 16.54 8.68 -9.33
N PHE A 171 15.24 8.41 -9.53
CA PHE A 171 14.27 9.39 -10.01
C PHE A 171 14.17 10.62 -9.09
N PHE A 172 14.03 10.41 -7.77
CA PHE A 172 13.95 11.51 -6.80
C PHE A 172 15.28 12.23 -6.56
N GLY A 173 16.37 11.75 -7.11
CA GLY A 173 17.66 12.43 -7.21
C GLY A 173 17.80 13.32 -8.45
N THR A 174 16.90 13.19 -9.46
CA THR A 174 16.88 14.05 -10.64
C THR A 174 16.28 15.42 -10.34
N GLU A 175 16.43 16.38 -11.27
CA GLU A 175 15.83 17.72 -11.16
C GLU A 175 14.30 17.65 -10.99
N LEU A 176 13.63 16.79 -11.76
CA LEU A 176 12.18 16.58 -11.64
C LEU A 176 11.81 16.03 -10.26
N GLY A 177 12.54 15.05 -9.76
CA GLY A 177 12.29 14.48 -8.43
C GLY A 177 12.53 15.50 -7.30
N CYS A 178 13.57 16.31 -7.43
CA CYS A 178 13.84 17.42 -6.49
C CYS A 178 12.73 18.48 -6.54
N SER A 179 12.23 18.82 -7.72
CA SER A 179 11.15 19.80 -7.88
C SER A 179 9.81 19.29 -7.29
N ILE A 180 9.50 17.98 -7.41
CA ILE A 180 8.35 17.35 -6.76
C ILE A 180 8.48 17.46 -5.22
N ARG A 181 9.66 17.17 -4.66
CA ARG A 181 9.92 17.30 -3.23
C ARG A 181 9.81 18.74 -2.74
N ALA A 182 10.32 19.70 -3.52
CA ALA A 182 10.18 21.13 -3.23
C ALA A 182 8.73 21.59 -3.22
N THR A 183 7.93 21.11 -4.20
CA THR A 183 6.49 21.39 -4.30
C THR A 183 5.73 20.93 -3.05
N GLY A 184 6.01 19.72 -2.56
CA GLY A 184 5.35 19.21 -1.35
C GLY A 184 5.82 19.89 -0.06
N CYS A 185 7.08 20.38 0.00
CA CYS A 185 7.55 21.12 1.17
C CYS A 185 6.93 22.51 1.29
N ASN A 186 6.87 23.26 0.19
CA ASN A 186 6.28 24.58 0.17
C ASN A 186 5.93 24.99 -1.26
N ASP A 187 4.65 24.86 -1.62
CA ASP A 187 4.11 25.17 -2.95
C ASP A 187 4.36 26.63 -3.36
N LYS A 188 4.14 27.58 -2.44
CA LYS A 188 4.32 29.01 -2.73
C LYS A 188 5.77 29.35 -3.02
N MET A 189 6.71 28.80 -2.26
CA MET A 189 8.14 28.99 -2.47
C MET A 189 8.59 28.34 -3.79
N ALA A 190 8.11 27.13 -4.09
CA ALA A 190 8.44 26.44 -5.33
C ALA A 190 7.98 27.26 -6.56
N ARG A 191 6.77 27.80 -6.54
CA ARG A 191 6.25 28.68 -7.60
C ARG A 191 7.08 29.97 -7.74
N ALA A 192 7.50 30.57 -6.62
CA ALA A 192 8.34 31.76 -6.64
C ALA A 192 9.73 31.50 -7.28
N GLN A 193 10.21 30.26 -7.25
CA GLN A 193 11.42 29.81 -7.92
C GLN A 193 11.19 29.38 -9.39
N GLY A 194 9.99 29.60 -9.94
CA GLY A 194 9.66 29.25 -11.33
C GLY A 194 9.30 27.77 -11.56
N ILE A 195 9.14 26.98 -10.50
CA ILE A 195 8.77 25.58 -10.60
C ILE A 195 7.26 25.45 -10.90
N ASN A 196 6.91 24.65 -11.91
CA ASN A 196 5.53 24.32 -12.22
C ASN A 196 4.99 23.29 -11.23
N THR A 197 4.38 23.76 -10.14
CA THR A 197 3.89 22.91 -9.04
C THR A 197 2.71 22.03 -9.48
N ASP A 198 1.89 22.49 -10.43
CA ASP A 198 0.73 21.75 -10.92
C ASP A 198 1.16 20.52 -11.72
N PHE A 199 2.15 20.67 -12.61
CA PHE A 199 2.76 19.55 -13.31
C PHE A 199 3.40 18.54 -12.34
N ASN A 200 4.11 19.02 -11.33
CA ASN A 200 4.76 18.19 -10.32
C ASN A 200 3.76 17.39 -9.49
N ARG A 201 2.61 17.97 -9.15
CA ARG A 201 1.52 17.27 -8.44
C ARG A 201 0.94 16.16 -9.31
N VAL A 202 0.62 16.45 -10.58
CA VAL A 202 0.11 15.44 -11.51
C VAL A 202 1.11 14.31 -11.66
N LEU A 203 2.39 14.61 -11.90
CA LEU A 203 3.43 13.59 -12.09
C LEU A 203 3.63 12.73 -10.84
N GLY A 204 3.65 13.34 -9.65
CA GLY A 204 3.79 12.59 -8.41
C GLY A 204 2.58 11.68 -8.12
N LEU A 205 1.35 12.14 -8.43
CA LEU A 205 0.14 11.31 -8.33
C LEU A 205 0.16 10.16 -9.35
N MET A 206 0.67 10.38 -10.56
CA MET A 206 0.84 9.32 -11.57
C MET A 206 1.79 8.23 -11.07
N ILE A 207 2.96 8.60 -10.57
CA ILE A 207 3.96 7.64 -10.06
C ILE A 207 3.40 6.86 -8.88
N SER A 208 2.78 7.53 -7.92
CA SER A 208 2.16 6.91 -6.75
C SER A 208 1.10 5.89 -7.13
N ASN A 209 0.11 6.31 -7.92
CA ASN A 209 -1.00 5.42 -8.33
C ASN A 209 -0.55 4.30 -9.27
N GLY A 210 0.53 4.51 -10.06
CA GLY A 210 1.19 3.43 -10.79
C GLY A 210 1.76 2.35 -9.87
N MET A 211 2.45 2.75 -8.79
CA MET A 211 2.96 1.82 -7.78
C MET A 211 1.83 1.07 -7.07
N VAL A 212 0.75 1.77 -6.72
CA VAL A 212 -0.44 1.18 -6.11
C VAL A 212 -1.08 0.13 -7.02
N ALA A 213 -1.26 0.44 -8.30
CA ALA A 213 -1.82 -0.50 -9.28
C ALA A 213 -0.89 -1.71 -9.51
N LEU A 214 0.42 -1.52 -9.50
CA LEU A 214 1.39 -2.63 -9.56
C LEU A 214 1.24 -3.55 -8.35
N SER A 215 1.07 -3.00 -7.15
CA SER A 215 0.76 -3.79 -5.95
C SER A 215 -0.56 -4.56 -6.11
N GLY A 216 -1.61 -3.92 -6.66
CA GLY A 216 -2.89 -4.58 -6.97
C GLY A 216 -2.74 -5.74 -7.94
N ALA A 217 -1.89 -5.60 -8.96
CA ALA A 217 -1.56 -6.66 -9.92
C ALA A 217 -0.82 -7.85 -9.28
N LEU A 218 0.03 -7.61 -8.29
CA LEU A 218 0.69 -8.67 -7.52
C LEU A 218 -0.27 -9.30 -6.50
N LEU A 219 -1.14 -8.49 -5.89
CA LEU A 219 -2.11 -8.96 -4.91
C LEU A 219 -3.11 -9.94 -5.52
N PHE A 220 -3.65 -9.64 -6.72
CA PHE A 220 -4.55 -10.57 -7.40
C PHE A 220 -3.84 -11.89 -7.75
N GLN A 221 -2.59 -11.85 -8.21
CA GLN A 221 -1.82 -13.07 -8.50
C GLN A 221 -1.60 -13.91 -7.24
N TYR A 222 -1.32 -13.24 -6.11
CA TYR A 222 -1.13 -13.89 -4.83
C TYR A 222 -2.41 -14.60 -4.34
N GLN A 223 -3.56 -13.94 -4.47
CA GLN A 223 -4.86 -14.44 -4.03
C GLN A 223 -5.51 -15.38 -5.04
N GLY A 224 -5.19 -15.27 -6.34
CA GLY A 224 -5.81 -16.03 -7.42
C GLY A 224 -7.15 -15.46 -7.90
N PHE A 225 -7.55 -14.28 -7.43
CA PHE A 225 -8.77 -13.59 -7.88
C PHE A 225 -8.61 -12.07 -7.75
N ALA A 226 -9.33 -11.33 -8.57
CA ALA A 226 -9.50 -9.89 -8.42
C ALA A 226 -10.95 -9.57 -8.06
N ASP A 227 -11.14 -8.76 -7.02
CA ASP A 227 -12.44 -8.29 -6.56
C ASP A 227 -12.51 -6.77 -6.65
N ILE A 228 -13.69 -6.24 -7.04
CA ILE A 228 -13.89 -4.80 -7.21
C ILE A 228 -13.74 -4.02 -5.89
N ASN A 229 -13.87 -4.70 -4.76
CA ASN A 229 -13.77 -4.11 -3.43
C ASN A 229 -12.42 -4.40 -2.75
N MET A 230 -11.47 -5.06 -3.44
CA MET A 230 -10.19 -5.47 -2.83
C MET A 230 -9.34 -4.29 -2.33
N GLY A 231 -9.55 -3.09 -2.88
CA GLY A 231 -8.86 -1.87 -2.47
C GLY A 231 -9.54 -1.08 -1.37
N ARG A 232 -10.75 -1.46 -0.93
CA ARG A 232 -11.46 -0.67 0.09
C ARG A 232 -10.73 -0.66 1.43
N GLY A 233 -10.28 0.54 1.83
CA GLY A 233 -9.49 0.77 3.03
C GLY A 233 -7.99 0.56 2.83
N ALA A 234 -7.53 0.38 1.61
CA ALA A 234 -6.11 0.23 1.28
C ALA A 234 -5.29 1.45 1.75
N ILE A 235 -5.82 2.66 1.58
CA ILE A 235 -5.15 3.88 2.04
C ILE A 235 -4.86 3.86 3.53
N VAL A 236 -5.78 3.32 4.36
CA VAL A 236 -5.58 3.23 5.82
C VAL A 236 -4.42 2.30 6.16
N ILE A 237 -4.34 1.16 5.46
CA ILE A 237 -3.24 0.20 5.61
C ILE A 237 -1.91 0.84 5.16
N GLY A 238 -1.94 1.56 4.02
CA GLY A 238 -0.76 2.26 3.50
C GLY A 238 -0.23 3.31 4.46
N LEU A 239 -1.10 4.17 5.00
CA LEU A 239 -0.74 5.18 6.01
C LEU A 239 -0.20 4.53 7.28
N ALA A 240 -0.83 3.44 7.74
CA ALA A 240 -0.34 2.69 8.89
C ALA A 240 1.09 2.17 8.66
N ALA A 241 1.34 1.56 7.50
CA ALA A 241 2.67 1.05 7.14
C ALA A 241 3.72 2.16 7.11
N VAL A 242 3.38 3.32 6.55
CA VAL A 242 4.26 4.51 6.53
C VAL A 242 4.61 4.94 7.95
N ILE A 243 3.61 5.10 8.81
CA ILE A 243 3.80 5.61 10.17
C ILE A 243 4.54 4.60 11.05
N ILE A 244 4.21 3.29 10.95
CA ILE A 244 4.93 2.23 11.66
C ILE A 244 6.39 2.21 11.22
N GLY A 245 6.65 2.28 9.92
CA GLY A 245 8.00 2.33 9.37
C GLY A 245 8.80 3.52 9.87
N GLU A 246 8.22 4.73 9.82
CA GLU A 246 8.86 5.95 10.32
C GLU A 246 9.06 5.92 11.85
N ALA A 247 8.10 5.42 12.61
CA ALA A 247 8.18 5.39 14.08
C ALA A 247 9.29 4.46 14.58
N ILE A 248 9.49 3.32 13.91
CA ILE A 248 10.48 2.31 14.31
C ILE A 248 11.86 2.64 13.73
N PHE A 249 11.92 2.93 12.43
CA PHE A 249 13.19 3.04 11.69
C PHE A 249 13.59 4.48 11.36
N GLY A 250 12.73 5.49 11.55
CA GLY A 250 12.97 6.87 11.11
C GLY A 250 14.20 7.53 11.71
N LYS A 251 14.65 7.10 12.91
CA LYS A 251 15.89 7.57 13.53
C LYS A 251 17.15 6.94 12.94
N ILE A 252 17.03 5.70 12.44
CA ILE A 252 18.13 4.88 11.92
C ILE A 252 18.33 5.17 10.42
N PHE A 253 17.23 5.23 9.67
CA PHE A 253 17.22 5.36 8.22
C PHE A 253 17.10 6.83 7.79
N ARG A 254 18.23 7.50 7.62
CA ARG A 254 18.29 8.94 7.26
C ARG A 254 18.22 9.17 5.74
N ASN A 255 18.69 8.22 4.92
CA ASN A 255 18.69 8.33 3.48
C ASN A 255 17.29 8.08 2.91
N PHE A 256 16.98 8.75 1.79
CA PHE A 256 15.67 8.62 1.12
C PHE A 256 15.33 7.16 0.76
N GLY A 257 16.26 6.43 0.13
CA GLY A 257 16.05 5.01 -0.21
C GLY A 257 15.80 4.13 1.01
N LEU A 258 16.50 4.38 2.12
CA LEU A 258 16.30 3.67 3.38
C LEU A 258 14.94 4.02 4.02
N ARG A 259 14.44 5.23 3.83
CA ARG A 259 13.09 5.60 4.28
C ARG A 259 12.01 4.85 3.49
N LEU A 260 12.16 4.66 2.18
CA LEU A 260 11.27 3.82 1.40
C LEU A 260 11.32 2.35 1.87
N LEU A 261 12.52 1.86 2.20
CA LEU A 261 12.69 0.53 2.78
C LEU A 261 11.99 0.41 4.15
N SER A 262 12.04 1.45 4.98
CA SER A 262 11.34 1.46 6.28
C SER A 262 9.84 1.32 6.14
N VAL A 263 9.25 1.90 5.10
CA VAL A 263 7.82 1.76 4.79
C VAL A 263 7.48 0.31 4.43
N ALA A 264 8.33 -0.35 3.62
CA ALA A 264 8.15 -1.77 3.31
C ALA A 264 8.25 -2.65 4.56
N PHE A 265 9.17 -2.38 5.48
CA PHE A 265 9.23 -3.08 6.77
C PHE A 265 8.01 -2.76 7.64
N GLY A 266 7.52 -1.52 7.62
CA GLY A 266 6.31 -1.12 8.33
C GLY A 266 5.08 -1.93 7.91
N SER A 267 4.92 -2.19 6.61
CA SER A 267 3.83 -3.03 6.10
C SER A 267 3.98 -4.50 6.51
N ILE A 268 5.20 -5.04 6.54
CA ILE A 268 5.46 -6.40 7.04
C ILE A 268 5.04 -6.50 8.51
N ILE A 269 5.47 -5.54 9.33
CA ILE A 269 5.12 -5.52 10.76
C ILE A 269 3.61 -5.44 10.95
N TYR A 270 2.92 -4.60 10.19
CA TYR A 270 1.46 -4.49 10.21
C TYR A 270 0.78 -5.84 9.94
N TYR A 271 1.20 -6.56 8.87
CA TYR A 271 0.64 -7.86 8.52
C TYR A 271 1.00 -8.97 9.51
N LEU A 272 2.18 -8.91 10.12
CA LEU A 272 2.55 -9.83 11.21
C LEU A 272 1.64 -9.64 12.43
N VAL A 273 1.35 -8.39 12.80
CA VAL A 273 0.42 -8.09 13.91
C VAL A 273 -0.98 -8.60 13.58
N LEU A 274 -1.49 -8.37 12.36
CA LEU A 274 -2.77 -8.92 11.93
C LEU A 274 -2.79 -10.45 11.98
N GLN A 275 -1.72 -11.11 11.57
CA GLN A 275 -1.62 -12.57 11.60
C GLN A 275 -1.68 -13.14 13.04
N VAL A 276 -1.04 -12.45 13.99
CA VAL A 276 -1.12 -12.80 15.42
C VAL A 276 -2.56 -12.63 15.92
N VAL A 277 -3.24 -11.57 15.53
CA VAL A 277 -4.64 -11.31 15.88
C VAL A 277 -5.58 -12.40 15.35
N ILE A 278 -5.39 -12.84 14.10
CA ILE A 278 -6.14 -13.95 13.51
C ILE A 278 -5.87 -15.26 14.26
N TRP A 279 -4.59 -15.49 14.61
CA TRP A 279 -4.21 -16.70 15.37
C TRP A 279 -4.83 -16.75 16.76
N LEU A 280 -5.07 -15.60 17.40
CA LEU A 280 -5.79 -15.50 18.68
C LEU A 280 -7.28 -15.93 18.56
N GLY A 281 -7.75 -16.24 17.34
CA GLY A 281 -9.10 -16.80 17.12
C GLY A 281 -10.19 -15.75 17.06
N ILE A 282 -9.83 -14.50 16.82
CA ILE A 282 -10.81 -13.42 16.63
C ILE A 282 -11.51 -13.62 15.29
N ASP A 283 -12.83 -13.44 15.27
CA ASP A 283 -13.66 -13.64 14.09
C ASP A 283 -13.20 -12.77 12.92
N THR A 284 -13.20 -13.36 11.72
CA THR A 284 -12.79 -12.68 10.48
C THR A 284 -13.63 -11.45 10.17
N ASP A 285 -14.87 -11.41 10.62
CA ASP A 285 -15.77 -10.26 10.45
C ASP A 285 -15.28 -9.01 11.22
N LEU A 286 -14.56 -9.22 12.32
CA LEU A 286 -13.97 -8.17 13.14
C LEU A 286 -12.60 -7.69 12.63
N LEU A 287 -12.03 -8.30 11.58
CA LEU A 287 -10.69 -7.94 11.08
C LEU A 287 -10.59 -6.47 10.66
N LYS A 288 -11.62 -5.91 10.05
CA LYS A 288 -11.64 -4.47 9.67
C LYS A 288 -11.64 -3.55 10.89
N LEU A 289 -12.41 -3.90 11.92
CA LEU A 289 -12.43 -3.15 13.18
C LEU A 289 -11.08 -3.24 13.89
N LEU A 290 -10.49 -4.43 13.94
CA LEU A 290 -9.19 -4.66 14.55
C LEU A 290 -8.06 -3.97 13.79
N SER A 291 -8.09 -4.01 12.46
CA SER A 291 -7.13 -3.27 11.64
C SER A 291 -7.20 -1.77 11.91
N ALA A 292 -8.41 -1.21 12.01
CA ALA A 292 -8.62 0.19 12.38
C ALA A 292 -8.09 0.51 13.80
N ALA A 293 -8.32 -0.38 14.77
CA ALA A 293 -7.82 -0.22 16.14
C ALA A 293 -6.29 -0.27 16.20
N VAL A 294 -5.67 -1.23 15.48
CA VAL A 294 -4.20 -1.33 15.37
C VAL A 294 -3.63 -0.05 14.78
N VAL A 295 -4.20 0.44 13.68
CA VAL A 295 -3.78 1.70 13.05
C VAL A 295 -3.92 2.87 14.01
N ALA A 296 -5.06 2.99 14.71
CA ALA A 296 -5.30 4.06 15.68
C ALA A 296 -4.26 4.05 16.82
N ILE A 297 -3.91 2.87 17.34
CA ILE A 297 -2.88 2.72 18.38
C ILE A 297 -1.51 3.20 17.84
N PHE A 298 -1.10 2.74 16.65
CA PHE A 298 0.19 3.15 16.08
C PHE A 298 0.25 4.65 15.78
N LEU A 299 -0.86 5.25 15.33
CA LEU A 299 -0.97 6.71 15.14
C LEU A 299 -0.90 7.49 16.45
N ALA A 300 -1.43 6.92 17.53
CA ALA A 300 -1.43 7.57 18.85
C ALA A 300 -0.05 7.56 19.52
N ILE A 301 0.79 6.54 19.27
CA ILE A 301 2.12 6.39 19.89
C ILE A 301 3.02 7.63 19.75
N PRO A 302 3.26 8.21 18.55
CA PRO A 302 4.09 9.40 18.38
C PRO A 302 3.53 10.60 19.16
N THR A 303 2.22 10.79 19.14
CA THR A 303 1.52 11.90 19.83
C THR A 303 1.60 11.75 21.34
N TRP A 304 1.39 10.55 21.86
CA TRP A 304 1.52 10.27 23.28
C TRP A 304 2.95 10.44 23.76
N LYS A 305 3.92 9.94 22.99
CA LYS A 305 5.35 10.11 23.31
C LYS A 305 5.74 11.58 23.35
N ALA A 306 5.29 12.40 22.41
CA ALA A 306 5.53 13.84 22.43
C ALA A 306 4.88 14.52 23.64
N ARG A 307 3.66 14.12 24.02
CA ARG A 307 2.92 14.71 25.14
C ARG A 307 3.48 14.34 26.52
N TYR A 308 3.79 13.06 26.73
CA TYR A 308 4.24 12.57 28.04
C TYR A 308 5.74 12.78 28.28
N PHE A 309 6.59 12.70 27.26
CA PHE A 309 8.02 12.94 27.43
C PHE A 309 8.41 14.44 27.44
N SER A 310 7.59 15.33 26.84
CA SER A 310 7.84 16.77 26.95
C SER A 310 7.41 17.36 28.30
N MET A 311 6.50 16.73 29.03
CA MET A 311 6.14 17.14 30.40
C MET A 311 7.25 16.89 31.42
N GLY A 312 8.08 15.86 31.22
CA GLY A 312 9.22 15.58 32.13
C GLY A 312 10.38 16.57 32.04
N SER A 313 10.48 17.37 30.96
CA SER A 313 11.57 18.35 30.77
C SER A 313 11.25 19.76 31.29
N LYS A 314 9.99 20.05 31.63
CA LYS A 314 9.58 21.37 32.16
C LYS A 314 9.51 21.45 33.70
N GLY A 315 9.74 20.34 34.40
CA GLY A 315 9.72 20.29 35.88
C GLY A 315 11.04 20.56 36.59
N GLY A 316 12.08 20.96 35.90
CA GLY A 316 13.44 21.12 36.46
C GLY A 316 14.06 22.49 36.33
N LYS A 317 13.25 23.56 36.35
CA LYS A 317 13.76 24.95 36.57
C LYS A 317 12.72 25.71 37.39
N ALA A 318 12.82 25.60 38.67
CA ALA A 318 12.36 26.53 39.66
C ALA A 318 13.49 26.71 40.70
#